data_9d067e46e2ff96f36e8a8805c09e1386
#
_entry.id   9d067e46e2ff96f36e8a8805c09e1386
#
_cell.length_a   1.000
_cell.length_b   1.000
_cell.length_c   1.000
_cell.angle_alpha   90.00
_cell.angle_beta   90.00
_cell.angle_gamma   90.00
#
_symmetry.space_group_name_H-M   'P 1'
#
loop_
_entity.id
_entity.type
_entity.pdbx_description
1 polymer ?
#
loop_
_entity_poly.entity_id
_entity_poly.type
_entity_poly.pdbx_seq_one_letter_code
_entity_poly.pdbx_strand_id
1 'polypeptide(L)'
;MRPEEVMQKYETYINPSSTRLFRFMGLSSIEARAEGWTITDTEGTEFIDCLGGFGMFAVGHKHPKVVEAVERELRAMPMCGKVLFNEPAALLAEKLAEITPGALQYNFFCNSGTEAVEGCLKVARLATGRRKFVAAKNAFHGKTFGSLTATGRDMYRDPFKPLLEGFVHVPFNDLSALEDAVDEETAAVILEPVQGEGGINVPADGYMKQAEEIAHKKGALLIADEVQTGIGRTGAWFGVNHDGARPDLMAVAKALGGGIMPLGSVVGTEAAWKGLIEAPFLHTSTFGGGQMACAAGVATLQVIEEENLLQRSAETGAYFKRGIEEIAREFPQVIKEVRGRGMMIGMDLVKEGAGGMLMALMIDQHVIVAYTLNNPKVIRIEPPLTMPKQVVDHVLEVLRSSIKQVAAAIDDL
;
A
#
# COMPACT_ATOMS: atom_id res chain seq x y z
N MET A 1 -7.67 -25.99 -17.20
CA MET A 1 -6.25 -26.43 -17.11
C MET A 1 -6.04 -27.00 -15.72
N ARG A 2 -5.32 -28.11 -15.55
CA ARG A 2 -5.03 -28.68 -14.23
C ARG A 2 -4.04 -27.76 -13.47
N PRO A 3 -4.07 -27.70 -12.14
CA PRO A 3 -3.18 -26.86 -11.35
C PRO A 3 -1.69 -27.06 -11.69
N GLU A 4 -1.24 -28.30 -11.86
CA GLU A 4 0.14 -28.63 -12.21
C GLU A 4 0.56 -28.05 -13.58
N GLU A 5 -0.33 -28.02 -14.55
CA GLU A 5 -0.06 -27.44 -15.88
C GLU A 5 0.09 -25.92 -15.80
N VAL A 6 -0.70 -25.25 -14.94
CA VAL A 6 -0.58 -23.81 -14.70
C VAL A 6 0.77 -23.52 -14.02
N MET A 7 1.09 -24.24 -12.94
CA MET A 7 2.35 -24.06 -12.21
C MET A 7 3.56 -24.35 -13.11
N GLN A 8 3.51 -25.36 -13.98
CA GLN A 8 4.58 -25.64 -14.93
C GLN A 8 4.79 -24.49 -15.92
N LYS A 9 3.70 -23.83 -16.38
CA LYS A 9 3.81 -22.63 -17.23
C LYS A 9 4.43 -21.45 -16.47
N TYR A 10 4.07 -21.23 -15.21
CA TYR A 10 4.69 -20.23 -14.36
C TYR A 10 6.20 -20.48 -14.21
N GLU A 11 6.60 -21.73 -13.92
CA GLU A 11 8.00 -22.12 -13.79
C GLU A 11 8.78 -21.94 -15.10
N THR A 12 8.15 -22.25 -16.24
CA THR A 12 8.80 -22.21 -17.56
C THR A 12 8.87 -20.78 -18.13
N TYR A 13 7.81 -19.98 -17.98
CA TYR A 13 7.64 -18.75 -18.74
C TYR A 13 7.58 -17.47 -17.89
N ILE A 14 7.45 -17.57 -16.56
CA ILE A 14 7.39 -16.41 -15.68
C ILE A 14 8.61 -16.37 -14.78
N ASN A 15 8.72 -17.24 -13.78
CA ASN A 15 9.88 -17.31 -12.91
C ASN A 15 9.96 -18.66 -12.16
N PRO A 16 10.99 -19.49 -12.44
CA PRO A 16 11.13 -20.79 -11.81
C PRO A 16 11.34 -20.72 -10.28
N SER A 17 12.05 -19.70 -9.80
CA SER A 17 12.38 -19.57 -8.37
C SER A 17 11.16 -19.16 -7.55
N SER A 18 10.31 -18.26 -8.08
CA SER A 18 9.08 -17.84 -7.37
C SER A 18 8.09 -19.01 -7.25
N THR A 19 7.94 -19.83 -8.31
CA THR A 19 7.06 -21.00 -8.31
C THR A 19 7.49 -22.03 -7.24
N ARG A 20 8.79 -22.29 -7.12
CA ARG A 20 9.33 -23.18 -6.08
C ARG A 20 9.10 -22.64 -4.67
N LEU A 21 9.32 -21.33 -4.48
CA LEU A 21 9.09 -20.67 -3.20
C LEU A 21 7.62 -20.77 -2.79
N PHE A 22 6.69 -20.47 -3.68
CA PHE A 22 5.24 -20.56 -3.39
C PHE A 22 4.82 -21.99 -3.04
N ARG A 23 5.30 -23.00 -3.78
CA ARG A 23 5.08 -24.41 -3.43
C ARG A 23 5.61 -24.76 -2.05
N PHE A 24 6.82 -24.31 -1.72
CA PHE A 24 7.42 -24.54 -0.40
C PHE A 24 6.59 -23.91 0.73
N MET A 25 5.96 -22.78 0.46
CA MET A 25 5.07 -22.07 1.40
C MET A 25 3.65 -22.61 1.45
N GLY A 26 3.33 -23.71 0.75
CA GLY A 26 1.97 -24.27 0.68
C GLY A 26 1.02 -23.51 -0.24
N LEU A 27 1.50 -22.47 -0.96
CA LEU A 27 0.71 -21.65 -1.86
C LEU A 27 0.69 -22.28 -3.27
N SER A 28 0.08 -23.45 -3.40
CA SER A 28 -0.01 -24.20 -4.67
C SER A 28 -1.39 -24.11 -5.33
N SER A 29 -2.37 -23.52 -4.66
CA SER A 29 -3.73 -23.34 -5.18
C SER A 29 -3.76 -22.33 -6.34
N ILE A 30 -4.68 -22.56 -7.26
CA ILE A 30 -4.91 -21.67 -8.41
C ILE A 30 -6.18 -20.88 -8.17
N GLU A 31 -6.06 -19.58 -8.07
CA GLU A 31 -7.21 -18.67 -7.90
C GLU A 31 -8.20 -18.82 -9.07
N ALA A 32 -9.48 -18.99 -8.76
CA ALA A 32 -10.54 -19.12 -9.75
C ALA A 32 -11.61 -18.03 -9.62
N ARG A 33 -11.99 -17.70 -8.39
CA ARG A 33 -13.02 -16.70 -8.10
C ARG A 33 -12.62 -15.95 -6.81
N ALA A 34 -13.13 -14.73 -6.67
CA ALA A 34 -13.03 -13.98 -5.43
C ALA A 34 -14.26 -13.12 -5.23
N GLU A 35 -14.70 -12.95 -3.97
CA GLU A 35 -15.83 -12.10 -3.61
C GLU A 35 -15.70 -11.62 -2.16
N GLY A 36 -15.95 -10.31 -1.90
CA GLY A 36 -15.84 -9.74 -0.58
C GLY A 36 -14.46 -9.94 0.03
N TRP A 37 -14.35 -10.80 1.02
CA TRP A 37 -13.10 -11.16 1.72
C TRP A 37 -12.63 -12.60 1.44
N THR A 38 -13.22 -13.29 0.47
CA THR A 38 -12.89 -14.69 0.16
C THR A 38 -12.29 -14.83 -1.23
N ILE A 39 -11.37 -15.78 -1.36
CA ILE A 39 -10.82 -16.27 -2.62
C ILE A 39 -11.15 -17.76 -2.71
N THR A 40 -11.65 -18.20 -3.87
CA THR A 40 -11.94 -19.63 -4.13
C THR A 40 -10.98 -20.13 -5.21
N ASP A 41 -10.32 -21.25 -4.98
CA ASP A 41 -9.43 -21.88 -5.94
C ASP A 41 -10.19 -22.73 -6.99
N THR A 42 -9.45 -23.34 -7.91
CA THR A 42 -10.01 -24.19 -8.97
C THR A 42 -10.58 -25.51 -8.46
N GLU A 43 -10.29 -25.91 -7.23
CA GLU A 43 -10.79 -27.12 -6.57
C GLU A 43 -12.03 -26.84 -5.70
N GLY A 44 -12.39 -25.55 -5.56
CA GLY A 44 -13.53 -25.09 -4.80
C GLY A 44 -13.22 -24.80 -3.33
N THR A 45 -11.94 -24.79 -2.94
CA THR A 45 -11.52 -24.43 -1.59
C THR A 45 -11.64 -22.91 -1.41
N GLU A 46 -12.30 -22.50 -0.35
CA GLU A 46 -12.45 -21.08 0.00
C GLU A 46 -11.40 -20.67 1.03
N PHE A 47 -10.73 -19.54 0.77
CA PHE A 47 -9.74 -18.92 1.64
C PHE A 47 -10.22 -17.54 2.10
N ILE A 48 -10.00 -17.23 3.37
CA ILE A 48 -10.17 -15.87 3.90
C ILE A 48 -8.92 -15.06 3.58
N ASP A 49 -9.10 -13.96 2.85
CA ASP A 49 -8.01 -13.08 2.44
C ASP A 49 -7.70 -12.03 3.52
N CYS A 50 -6.70 -12.33 4.35
CA CYS A 50 -6.15 -11.37 5.32
C CYS A 50 -4.90 -10.64 4.79
N LEU A 51 -4.51 -10.86 3.53
CA LEU A 51 -3.46 -10.10 2.83
C LEU A 51 -4.03 -8.90 2.07
N GLY A 52 -5.26 -9.02 1.54
CA GLY A 52 -5.95 -7.97 0.83
C GLY A 52 -5.21 -7.45 -0.41
N GLY A 53 -4.44 -8.34 -1.09
CA GLY A 53 -3.61 -7.93 -2.23
C GLY A 53 -2.59 -6.85 -1.88
N PHE A 54 -1.97 -6.92 -0.71
CA PHE A 54 -1.06 -5.89 -0.19
C PHE A 54 -1.74 -4.52 0.02
N GLY A 55 -3.00 -4.53 0.45
CA GLY A 55 -3.83 -3.34 0.68
C GLY A 55 -4.66 -2.87 -0.51
N MET A 56 -4.66 -3.61 -1.63
CA MET A 56 -5.38 -3.25 -2.86
C MET A 56 -6.90 -3.44 -2.75
N PHE A 57 -7.38 -4.46 -2.03
CA PHE A 57 -8.79 -4.82 -1.95
C PHE A 57 -9.52 -4.17 -0.76
N ALA A 58 -9.40 -2.82 -0.62
CA ALA A 58 -10.03 -2.11 0.50
C ALA A 58 -11.56 -2.32 0.55
N VAL A 59 -12.25 -2.23 -0.59
CA VAL A 59 -13.71 -2.44 -0.67
C VAL A 59 -14.10 -3.90 -0.86
N GLY A 60 -13.14 -4.82 -0.74
CA GLY A 60 -13.31 -6.25 -1.00
C GLY A 60 -13.12 -6.63 -2.46
N HIS A 61 -13.05 -7.93 -2.70
CA HIS A 61 -12.96 -8.47 -4.04
C HIS A 61 -14.27 -8.25 -4.80
N LYS A 62 -14.16 -7.76 -6.03
CA LYS A 62 -15.27 -7.67 -6.98
C LYS A 62 -16.52 -6.95 -6.41
N HIS A 63 -16.32 -5.79 -5.75
CA HIS A 63 -17.45 -5.03 -5.21
C HIS A 63 -18.46 -4.67 -6.32
N PRO A 64 -19.77 -4.97 -6.16
CA PRO A 64 -20.75 -4.85 -7.26
C PRO A 64 -20.82 -3.46 -7.90
N LYS A 65 -20.82 -2.39 -7.09
CA LYS A 65 -20.87 -1.00 -7.60
C LYS A 65 -19.64 -0.65 -8.43
N VAL A 66 -18.46 -1.13 -8.04
CA VAL A 66 -17.21 -0.88 -8.79
C VAL A 66 -17.20 -1.67 -10.09
N VAL A 67 -17.65 -2.94 -10.07
CA VAL A 67 -17.83 -3.77 -11.27
C VAL A 67 -18.78 -3.10 -12.26
N GLU A 68 -19.97 -2.67 -11.78
CA GLU A 68 -20.98 -2.02 -12.61
C GLU A 68 -20.46 -0.72 -13.26
N ALA A 69 -19.73 0.09 -12.50
CA ALA A 69 -19.11 1.32 -13.03
C ALA A 69 -18.11 1.02 -14.17
N VAL A 70 -17.26 0.00 -13.99
CA VAL A 70 -16.30 -0.41 -15.03
C VAL A 70 -17.02 -1.02 -16.24
N GLU A 71 -18.04 -1.87 -16.05
CA GLU A 71 -18.82 -2.46 -17.14
C GLU A 71 -19.54 -1.40 -17.98
N ARG A 72 -20.07 -0.36 -17.34
CA ARG A 72 -20.70 0.76 -18.04
C ARG A 72 -19.70 1.46 -18.97
N GLU A 73 -18.53 1.79 -18.48
CA GLU A 73 -17.48 2.42 -19.30
C GLU A 73 -16.93 1.46 -20.37
N LEU A 74 -16.79 0.17 -20.06
CA LEU A 74 -16.38 -0.85 -21.04
C LEU A 74 -17.31 -0.91 -22.26
N ARG A 75 -18.63 -0.74 -22.02
CA ARG A 75 -19.62 -0.75 -23.11
C ARG A 75 -19.71 0.58 -23.85
N ALA A 76 -19.43 1.68 -23.19
CA ALA A 76 -19.50 3.03 -23.78
C ALA A 76 -18.21 3.39 -24.53
N MET A 77 -17.10 3.48 -23.78
CA MET A 77 -15.76 3.81 -24.31
C MET A 77 -14.69 3.30 -23.33
N PRO A 78 -14.13 2.11 -23.54
CA PRO A 78 -13.21 1.50 -22.56
C PRO A 78 -11.92 2.28 -22.37
N MET A 79 -11.44 2.96 -23.43
CA MET A 79 -10.22 3.77 -23.42
C MET A 79 -10.44 5.06 -24.22
N CYS A 80 -9.88 6.18 -23.74
CA CYS A 80 -9.89 7.45 -24.46
C CYS A 80 -8.52 7.78 -25.05
N GLY A 81 -8.52 8.49 -26.17
CA GLY A 81 -7.29 8.99 -26.82
C GLY A 81 -6.66 10.19 -26.13
N LYS A 82 -7.25 10.73 -25.06
CA LYS A 82 -6.81 11.90 -24.28
C LYS A 82 -6.69 13.21 -25.07
N VAL A 83 -7.23 13.24 -26.29
CA VAL A 83 -7.36 14.47 -27.08
C VAL A 83 -8.65 15.21 -26.72
N LEU A 84 -9.66 14.47 -26.25
CA LEU A 84 -10.88 15.01 -25.68
C LEU A 84 -10.91 14.74 -24.17
N PHE A 85 -11.66 15.55 -23.43
CA PHE A 85 -11.88 15.37 -22.00
C PHE A 85 -12.76 14.14 -21.73
N ASN A 86 -12.55 13.48 -20.57
CA ASN A 86 -13.42 12.40 -20.10
C ASN A 86 -13.97 12.74 -18.72
N GLU A 87 -15.25 12.48 -18.55
CA GLU A 87 -16.00 12.78 -17.32
C GLU A 87 -15.48 12.01 -16.11
N PRO A 88 -15.25 10.67 -16.14
CA PRO A 88 -14.76 9.94 -14.99
C PRO A 88 -13.44 10.47 -14.41
N ALA A 89 -12.52 10.95 -15.24
CA ALA A 89 -11.26 11.54 -14.76
C ALA A 89 -11.49 12.87 -14.05
N ALA A 90 -12.40 13.72 -14.56
CA ALA A 90 -12.74 14.98 -13.91
C ALA A 90 -13.40 14.75 -12.55
N LEU A 91 -14.40 13.85 -12.48
CA LEU A 91 -15.08 13.48 -11.23
C LEU A 91 -14.13 12.89 -10.20
N LEU A 92 -13.20 12.01 -10.61
CA LEU A 92 -12.22 11.44 -9.70
C LEU A 92 -11.25 12.50 -9.19
N ALA A 93 -10.80 13.43 -10.05
CA ALA A 93 -9.90 14.52 -9.65
C ALA A 93 -10.58 15.45 -8.63
N GLU A 94 -11.84 15.82 -8.86
CA GLU A 94 -12.64 16.61 -7.93
C GLU A 94 -12.77 15.90 -6.58
N LYS A 95 -13.15 14.61 -6.60
CA LYS A 95 -13.32 13.83 -5.38
C LYS A 95 -12.02 13.67 -4.59
N LEU A 96 -10.90 13.43 -5.25
CA LEU A 96 -9.59 13.38 -4.58
C LEU A 96 -9.22 14.73 -3.96
N ALA A 97 -9.49 15.85 -4.65
CA ALA A 97 -9.24 17.18 -4.10
C ALA A 97 -10.11 17.46 -2.85
N GLU A 98 -11.37 16.97 -2.81
CA GLU A 98 -12.27 17.13 -1.67
C GLU A 98 -11.81 16.36 -0.42
N ILE A 99 -11.28 15.15 -0.58
CA ILE A 99 -10.95 14.26 0.55
C ILE A 99 -9.48 14.38 1.01
N THR A 100 -8.60 14.96 0.19
CA THR A 100 -7.18 15.13 0.54
C THR A 100 -6.97 16.31 1.49
N PRO A 101 -6.00 16.23 2.43
CA PRO A 101 -5.77 17.30 3.39
C PRO A 101 -5.06 18.51 2.78
N GLY A 102 -5.28 19.67 3.39
CA GLY A 102 -4.58 20.90 3.02
C GLY A 102 -5.08 21.52 1.72
N ALA A 103 -4.16 21.89 0.82
CA ALA A 103 -4.43 22.56 -0.44
C ALA A 103 -4.12 21.66 -1.67
N LEU A 104 -4.15 20.36 -1.51
CA LEU A 104 -3.99 19.39 -2.58
C LEU A 104 -5.18 19.48 -3.53
N GLN A 105 -4.93 19.77 -4.79
CA GLN A 105 -5.98 20.13 -5.77
C GLN A 105 -5.77 19.48 -7.13
N TYR A 106 -4.54 19.47 -7.63
CA TYR A 106 -4.24 19.01 -8.98
C TYR A 106 -3.91 17.53 -8.99
N ASN A 107 -4.34 16.81 -10.03
CA ASN A 107 -4.15 15.37 -10.17
C ASN A 107 -3.45 15.03 -11.48
N PHE A 108 -2.48 14.12 -11.41
CA PHE A 108 -1.94 13.42 -12.56
C PHE A 108 -2.18 11.93 -12.39
N PHE A 109 -3.08 11.37 -13.19
CA PHE A 109 -3.39 9.95 -13.14
C PHE A 109 -2.35 9.10 -13.86
N CYS A 110 -1.99 7.98 -13.25
CA CYS A 110 -1.09 6.95 -13.74
C CYS A 110 -1.66 5.55 -13.44
N ASN A 111 -0.88 4.48 -13.58
CA ASN A 111 -1.40 3.11 -13.51
C ASN A 111 -0.90 2.32 -12.30
N SER A 112 0.02 2.89 -11.52
CA SER A 112 0.65 2.20 -10.39
C SER A 112 1.19 3.17 -9.34
N GLY A 113 1.45 2.66 -8.12
CA GLY A 113 2.07 3.44 -7.05
C GLY A 113 3.49 3.89 -7.39
N THR A 114 4.27 3.04 -8.08
CA THR A 114 5.63 3.42 -8.50
C THR A 114 5.61 4.58 -9.50
N GLU A 115 4.66 4.61 -10.46
CA GLU A 115 4.47 5.75 -11.37
C GLU A 115 4.03 7.02 -10.63
N ALA A 116 3.17 6.90 -9.62
CA ALA A 116 2.77 8.02 -8.77
C ALA A 116 3.97 8.59 -8.01
N VAL A 117 4.81 7.75 -7.42
CA VAL A 117 6.05 8.18 -6.76
C VAL A 117 7.01 8.85 -7.74
N GLU A 118 7.25 8.27 -8.93
CA GLU A 118 8.07 8.90 -9.99
C GLU A 118 7.53 10.28 -10.37
N GLY A 119 6.20 10.40 -10.47
CA GLY A 119 5.53 11.66 -10.72
C GLY A 119 5.79 12.67 -9.61
N CYS A 120 5.62 12.30 -8.34
CA CYS A 120 5.92 13.16 -7.19
C CYS A 120 7.38 13.66 -7.21
N LEU A 121 8.35 12.76 -7.44
CA LEU A 121 9.77 13.13 -7.51
C LEU A 121 10.05 14.13 -8.65
N LYS A 122 9.45 13.92 -9.82
CA LYS A 122 9.60 14.84 -10.97
C LYS A 122 8.96 16.20 -10.69
N VAL A 123 7.75 16.21 -10.14
CA VAL A 123 7.02 17.43 -9.80
C VAL A 123 7.79 18.24 -8.75
N ALA A 124 8.30 17.58 -7.70
CA ALA A 124 9.10 18.23 -6.67
C ALA A 124 10.37 18.90 -7.25
N ARG A 125 11.05 18.25 -8.19
CA ARG A 125 12.21 18.83 -8.90
C ARG A 125 11.81 20.04 -9.76
N LEU A 126 10.67 19.97 -10.46
CA LEU A 126 10.17 21.07 -11.27
C LEU A 126 9.79 22.28 -10.41
N ALA A 127 9.13 22.05 -9.27
CA ALA A 127 8.68 23.09 -8.36
C ALA A 127 9.82 23.84 -7.67
N THR A 128 10.85 23.09 -7.25
CA THR A 128 11.94 23.65 -6.42
C THR A 128 13.20 23.99 -7.20
N GLY A 129 13.41 23.42 -8.39
CA GLY A 129 14.66 23.48 -9.13
C GLY A 129 15.80 22.68 -8.47
N ARG A 130 15.54 21.99 -7.34
CA ARG A 130 16.52 21.27 -6.53
C ARG A 130 16.55 19.78 -6.89
N ARG A 131 17.60 19.06 -6.45
CA ARG A 131 17.83 17.67 -6.86
C ARG A 131 17.89 16.67 -5.72
N LYS A 132 18.15 17.13 -4.49
CA LYS A 132 18.30 16.29 -3.32
C LYS A 132 16.94 15.85 -2.78
N PHE A 133 16.86 14.58 -2.38
CA PHE A 133 15.70 13.99 -1.68
C PHE A 133 16.15 13.34 -0.38
N VAL A 134 15.30 13.44 0.64
CA VAL A 134 15.47 12.70 1.88
C VAL A 134 14.35 11.69 1.99
N ALA A 135 14.70 10.41 2.21
CA ALA A 135 13.78 9.30 2.39
C ALA A 135 14.11 8.53 3.68
N ALA A 136 13.23 7.65 4.11
CA ALA A 136 13.48 6.85 5.30
C ALA A 136 14.16 5.51 4.98
N LYS A 137 15.01 5.01 5.88
CA LYS A 137 15.47 3.61 5.87
C LYS A 137 14.28 2.67 6.03
N ASN A 138 14.37 1.50 5.40
CA ASN A 138 13.31 0.49 5.31
C ASN A 138 12.03 0.92 4.56
N ALA A 139 11.96 2.14 4.03
CA ALA A 139 10.84 2.58 3.20
C ALA A 139 10.73 1.74 1.92
N PHE A 140 9.49 1.67 1.38
CA PHE A 140 9.21 1.06 0.08
C PHE A 140 8.40 2.02 -0.77
N HIS A 141 9.01 2.55 -1.82
CA HIS A 141 8.39 3.54 -2.72
C HIS A 141 8.19 3.01 -4.15
N GLY A 142 8.57 1.77 -4.41
CA GLY A 142 8.46 1.13 -5.72
C GLY A 142 9.80 0.55 -6.21
N LYS A 143 9.79 0.06 -7.45
CA LYS A 143 10.95 -0.64 -8.06
C LYS A 143 11.33 -0.13 -9.46
N THR A 144 10.79 0.99 -9.94
CA THR A 144 11.37 1.74 -11.06
C THR A 144 12.58 2.53 -10.58
N PHE A 145 13.49 2.94 -11.45
CA PHE A 145 14.78 3.48 -11.02
C PHE A 145 14.68 4.67 -10.05
N GLY A 146 13.76 5.61 -10.25
CA GLY A 146 13.58 6.74 -9.32
C GLY A 146 12.95 6.30 -8.00
N SER A 147 11.86 5.58 -8.03
CA SER A 147 11.19 5.07 -6.84
C SER A 147 12.05 4.05 -6.08
N LEU A 148 12.83 3.23 -6.79
CA LEU A 148 13.81 2.32 -6.20
C LEU A 148 14.93 3.09 -5.49
N THR A 149 15.36 4.22 -6.06
CA THR A 149 16.36 5.07 -5.41
C THR A 149 15.85 5.64 -4.10
N ALA A 150 14.56 6.01 -4.02
CA ALA A 150 13.91 6.47 -2.79
C ALA A 150 13.66 5.33 -1.79
N THR A 151 13.50 4.08 -2.27
CA THR A 151 13.32 2.89 -1.41
C THR A 151 14.51 2.69 -0.48
N GLY A 152 14.25 2.46 0.81
CA GLY A 152 15.25 2.52 1.89
C GLY A 152 15.93 1.19 2.23
N ARG A 153 15.98 0.20 1.31
CA ARG A 153 16.61 -1.11 1.59
C ARG A 153 17.67 -1.48 0.56
N ASP A 154 18.91 -1.61 1.01
CA ASP A 154 20.07 -1.78 0.14
C ASP A 154 20.02 -3.07 -0.68
N MET A 155 19.49 -4.17 -0.14
CA MET A 155 19.38 -5.42 -0.91
C MET A 155 18.59 -5.31 -2.22
N TYR A 156 17.66 -4.35 -2.31
CA TYR A 156 16.90 -4.09 -3.55
C TYR A 156 17.60 -3.07 -4.44
N ARG A 157 18.43 -2.20 -3.87
CA ARG A 157 19.09 -1.09 -4.57
C ARG A 157 20.45 -1.50 -5.15
N ASP A 158 21.23 -2.26 -4.39
CA ASP A 158 22.61 -2.59 -4.74
C ASP A 158 22.78 -3.29 -6.09
N PRO A 159 21.91 -4.26 -6.46
CA PRO A 159 22.02 -4.92 -7.77
C PRO A 159 21.80 -4.01 -8.98
N PHE A 160 21.18 -2.83 -8.77
CA PHE A 160 20.78 -1.91 -9.84
C PHE A 160 21.60 -0.61 -9.88
N LYS A 161 22.69 -0.54 -9.13
CA LYS A 161 23.60 0.62 -9.17
C LYS A 161 24.30 0.77 -10.52
N PRO A 162 24.53 2.00 -11.04
CA PRO A 162 24.26 3.28 -10.38
C PRO A 162 22.78 3.66 -10.40
N LEU A 163 22.28 4.19 -9.30
CA LEU A 163 20.96 4.75 -9.15
C LEU A 163 21.00 6.29 -9.32
N LEU A 164 19.85 6.97 -9.18
CA LEU A 164 19.81 8.42 -9.25
C LEU A 164 20.58 9.04 -8.08
N GLU A 165 21.37 10.07 -8.39
CA GLU A 165 22.12 10.83 -7.39
C GLU A 165 21.20 11.75 -6.57
N GLY A 166 21.66 12.14 -5.37
CA GLY A 166 21.02 13.10 -4.51
C GLY A 166 19.99 12.52 -3.53
N PHE A 167 19.96 11.21 -3.31
CA PHE A 167 19.09 10.59 -2.30
C PHE A 167 19.84 10.29 -1.01
N VAL A 168 19.29 10.76 0.12
CA VAL A 168 19.79 10.50 1.47
C VAL A 168 18.74 9.72 2.24
N HIS A 169 19.16 8.68 2.98
CA HIS A 169 18.25 7.83 3.76
C HIS A 169 18.54 8.01 5.26
N VAL A 170 17.54 8.46 6.01
CA VAL A 170 17.58 8.64 7.47
C VAL A 170 16.81 7.54 8.19
N PRO A 171 17.06 7.26 9.48
CA PRO A 171 16.21 6.36 10.24
C PRO A 171 14.75 6.86 10.24
N PHE A 172 13.78 5.93 10.08
CA PHE A 172 12.37 6.26 10.20
C PHE A 172 12.03 6.64 11.64
N ASN A 173 11.14 7.61 11.82
CA ASN A 173 10.73 8.11 13.14
C ASN A 173 11.85 8.80 13.95
N ASP A 174 12.87 9.33 13.27
CA ASP A 174 13.98 10.09 13.84
C ASP A 174 14.00 11.51 13.24
N LEU A 175 13.35 12.44 13.95
CA LEU A 175 13.22 13.84 13.52
C LEU A 175 14.56 14.59 13.57
N SER A 176 15.45 14.23 14.49
CA SER A 176 16.78 14.84 14.57
C SER A 176 17.62 14.49 13.33
N ALA A 177 17.66 13.21 12.96
CA ALA A 177 18.35 12.76 11.76
C ALA A 177 17.71 13.36 10.49
N LEU A 178 16.38 13.57 10.49
CA LEU A 178 15.69 14.22 9.38
C LEU A 178 16.08 15.71 9.29
N GLU A 179 16.09 16.46 10.39
CA GLU A 179 16.48 17.88 10.41
C GLU A 179 17.93 18.08 9.98
N ASP A 180 18.84 17.20 10.39
CA ASP A 180 20.26 17.23 10.00
C ASP A 180 20.44 16.94 8.48
N ALA A 181 19.55 16.13 7.89
CA ALA A 181 19.65 15.73 6.50
C ALA A 181 19.00 16.73 5.52
N VAL A 182 18.03 17.52 5.98
CA VAL A 182 17.29 18.49 5.13
C VAL A 182 18.01 19.83 5.10
N ASP A 183 18.36 20.29 3.91
CA ASP A 183 19.04 21.57 3.65
C ASP A 183 18.41 22.35 2.48
N GLU A 184 19.03 23.45 2.11
CA GLU A 184 18.58 24.33 1.04
C GLU A 184 18.70 23.72 -0.37
N GLU A 185 19.40 22.58 -0.53
CA GLU A 185 19.47 21.81 -1.79
C GLU A 185 18.40 20.72 -1.87
N THR A 186 17.68 20.48 -0.78
CA THR A 186 16.65 19.46 -0.70
C THR A 186 15.39 19.88 -1.47
N ALA A 187 15.01 19.08 -2.48
CA ALA A 187 13.77 19.27 -3.25
C ALA A 187 12.57 18.81 -2.42
N ALA A 188 12.64 17.63 -1.83
CA ALA A 188 11.57 17.10 -1.00
C ALA A 188 12.06 16.03 0.00
N VAL A 189 11.26 15.89 1.06
CA VAL A 189 11.24 14.72 1.96
C VAL A 189 10.13 13.80 1.46
N ILE A 190 10.40 12.50 1.29
CA ILE A 190 9.40 11.49 0.95
C ILE A 190 9.27 10.46 2.07
N LEU A 191 8.05 10.30 2.58
CA LEU A 191 7.75 9.42 3.72
C LEU A 191 6.42 8.68 3.52
N GLU A 192 6.36 7.44 4.02
CA GLU A 192 5.12 6.72 4.27
C GLU A 192 4.59 7.13 5.66
N PRO A 193 3.29 7.45 5.84
CA PRO A 193 2.72 7.72 7.18
C PRO A 193 2.80 6.53 8.13
N VAL A 194 2.72 5.31 7.59
CA VAL A 194 3.08 4.05 8.23
C VAL A 194 3.89 3.27 7.22
N GLN A 195 5.09 2.85 7.56
CA GLN A 195 5.89 2.02 6.66
C GLN A 195 5.24 0.64 6.48
N GLY A 196 4.73 0.36 5.27
CA GLY A 196 4.08 -0.90 4.96
C GLY A 196 5.08 -2.06 4.89
N GLU A 197 5.85 -2.10 3.82
CA GLU A 197 6.84 -3.17 3.58
C GLU A 197 8.00 -3.15 4.58
N GLY A 198 8.24 -2.03 5.25
CA GLY A 198 9.20 -1.89 6.33
C GLY A 198 8.89 -2.71 7.57
N GLY A 199 7.64 -3.20 7.71
CA GLY A 199 7.19 -4.00 8.85
C GLY A 199 6.00 -3.39 9.60
N ILE A 200 5.11 -2.70 8.93
CA ILE A 200 3.98 -1.97 9.53
C ILE A 200 4.46 -1.04 10.67
N ASN A 201 5.51 -0.29 10.39
CA ASN A 201 6.09 0.61 11.39
C ASN A 201 5.23 1.86 11.53
N VAL A 202 4.57 2.00 12.67
CA VAL A 202 3.79 3.17 13.03
C VAL A 202 4.71 4.18 13.72
N PRO A 203 4.83 5.41 13.23
CA PRO A 203 5.68 6.42 13.88
C PRO A 203 5.03 6.97 15.15
N ALA A 204 5.79 7.74 15.91
CA ALA A 204 5.27 8.52 17.03
C ALA A 204 4.22 9.53 16.53
N ASP A 205 3.26 9.85 17.38
CA ASP A 205 2.22 10.83 17.06
C ASP A 205 2.84 12.19 16.72
N GLY A 206 2.34 12.79 15.64
CA GLY A 206 2.83 14.08 15.14
C GLY A 206 4.09 13.99 14.27
N TYR A 207 4.64 12.81 14.02
CA TYR A 207 5.85 12.64 13.20
C TYR A 207 5.73 13.25 11.79
N MET A 208 4.64 12.95 11.08
CA MET A 208 4.42 13.49 9.73
C MET A 208 4.26 15.01 9.73
N LYS A 209 3.61 15.56 10.78
CA LYS A 209 3.45 17.02 10.92
C LYS A 209 4.79 17.71 11.17
N GLN A 210 5.61 17.16 12.05
CA GLN A 210 6.94 17.70 12.32
C GLN A 210 7.89 17.55 11.12
N ALA A 211 7.76 16.45 10.35
CA ALA A 211 8.52 16.28 9.10
C ALA A 211 8.14 17.34 8.05
N GLU A 212 6.84 17.70 7.94
CA GLU A 212 6.37 18.82 7.12
C GLU A 212 7.05 20.13 7.53
N GLU A 213 7.05 20.44 8.83
CA GLU A 213 7.64 21.68 9.38
C GLU A 213 9.16 21.74 9.12
N ILE A 214 9.88 20.63 9.28
CA ILE A 214 11.32 20.53 8.97
C ILE A 214 11.57 20.78 7.49
N ALA A 215 10.80 20.15 6.60
CA ALA A 215 10.94 20.33 5.17
C ALA A 215 10.69 21.80 4.76
N HIS A 216 9.56 22.36 5.19
CA HIS A 216 9.16 23.72 4.84
C HIS A 216 10.11 24.79 5.38
N LYS A 217 10.71 24.61 6.56
CA LYS A 217 11.72 25.51 7.14
C LYS A 217 12.94 25.73 6.22
N LYS A 218 13.23 24.75 5.35
CA LYS A 218 14.31 24.77 4.37
C LYS A 218 13.81 25.01 2.93
N GLY A 219 12.51 25.23 2.75
CA GLY A 219 11.87 25.38 1.44
C GLY A 219 11.87 24.09 0.62
N ALA A 220 12.00 22.93 1.26
CA ALA A 220 11.75 21.63 0.67
C ALA A 220 10.26 21.27 0.75
N LEU A 221 9.79 20.37 -0.12
CA LEU A 221 8.42 19.89 -0.11
C LEU A 221 8.30 18.63 0.75
N LEU A 222 7.09 18.35 1.28
CA LEU A 222 6.74 17.04 1.81
C LEU A 222 5.96 16.25 0.77
N ILE A 223 6.46 15.04 0.44
CA ILE A 223 5.76 14.02 -0.34
C ILE A 223 5.26 12.96 0.62
N ALA A 224 3.94 12.77 0.73
CA ALA A 224 3.35 11.66 1.45
C ALA A 224 3.12 10.48 0.48
N ASP A 225 3.76 9.36 0.74
CA ASP A 225 3.45 8.11 0.04
C ASP A 225 2.29 7.41 0.74
N GLU A 226 1.11 7.64 0.22
CA GLU A 226 -0.16 7.07 0.69
C GLU A 226 -0.61 5.86 -0.15
N VAL A 227 0.29 5.28 -0.91
CA VAL A 227 -0.01 4.14 -1.78
C VAL A 227 -0.58 2.96 -1.00
N GLN A 228 -0.12 2.72 0.23
CA GLN A 228 -0.64 1.64 1.08
C GLN A 228 -1.51 2.15 2.23
N THR A 229 -1.21 3.30 2.80
CA THR A 229 -1.89 3.87 3.98
C THR A 229 -3.19 4.59 3.65
N GLY A 230 -3.36 5.02 2.40
CA GLY A 230 -4.51 5.79 1.94
C GLY A 230 -5.77 4.97 1.69
N ILE A 231 -6.81 5.68 1.30
CA ILE A 231 -8.10 5.13 0.85
C ILE A 231 -8.75 4.25 1.94
N GLY A 232 -8.75 4.76 3.19
CA GLY A 232 -9.46 4.16 4.31
C GLY A 232 -8.68 3.10 5.09
N ARG A 233 -7.52 2.65 4.64
CA ARG A 233 -6.76 1.53 5.24
C ARG A 233 -6.46 1.73 6.72
N THR A 234 -6.09 2.93 7.13
CA THR A 234 -5.72 3.26 8.51
C THR A 234 -6.88 3.74 9.39
N GLY A 235 -8.12 3.74 8.88
CA GLY A 235 -9.29 4.26 9.58
C GLY A 235 -9.56 5.76 9.35
N ALA A 236 -8.79 6.38 8.47
CA ALA A 236 -8.99 7.72 7.93
C ALA A 236 -8.82 7.67 6.41
N TRP A 237 -9.19 8.72 5.67
CA TRP A 237 -8.97 8.77 4.23
C TRP A 237 -7.51 8.53 3.87
N PHE A 238 -6.59 9.16 4.61
CA PHE A 238 -5.15 9.07 4.42
C PHE A 238 -4.43 8.93 5.76
N GLY A 239 -3.28 8.28 5.77
CA GLY A 239 -2.47 8.10 6.96
C GLY A 239 -2.01 9.42 7.58
N VAL A 240 -1.72 10.44 6.78
CA VAL A 240 -1.34 11.79 7.25
C VAL A 240 -2.45 12.49 8.05
N ASN A 241 -3.72 12.09 7.89
CA ASN A 241 -4.82 12.69 8.65
C ASN A 241 -4.67 12.48 10.16
N HIS A 242 -4.03 11.38 10.59
CA HIS A 242 -3.82 11.09 12.01
C HIS A 242 -2.94 12.13 12.72
N ASP A 243 -2.00 12.71 11.99
CA ASP A 243 -1.05 13.70 12.52
C ASP A 243 -1.40 15.14 12.11
N GLY A 244 -2.42 15.32 11.29
CA GLY A 244 -2.80 16.63 10.75
C GLY A 244 -1.77 17.24 9.81
N ALA A 245 -0.90 16.44 9.22
CA ALA A 245 0.08 16.89 8.23
C ALA A 245 -0.60 17.27 6.91
N ARG A 246 -0.02 18.26 6.23
CA ARG A 246 -0.51 18.82 4.95
C ARG A 246 0.59 18.72 3.91
N PRO A 247 0.77 17.57 3.28
CA PRO A 247 1.82 17.39 2.28
C PRO A 247 1.59 18.28 1.06
N ASP A 248 2.69 18.62 0.38
CA ASP A 248 2.66 19.38 -0.88
C ASP A 248 2.33 18.47 -2.05
N LEU A 249 2.74 17.20 -1.95
CA LEU A 249 2.50 16.15 -2.93
C LEU A 249 2.09 14.86 -2.23
N MET A 250 1.20 14.11 -2.86
CA MET A 250 0.75 12.81 -2.35
C MET A 250 0.73 11.78 -3.49
N ALA A 251 1.33 10.60 -3.25
CA ALA A 251 1.21 9.46 -4.14
C ALA A 251 0.09 8.54 -3.63
N VAL A 252 -0.90 8.26 -4.47
CA VAL A 252 -2.04 7.39 -4.16
C VAL A 252 -2.16 6.31 -5.21
N ALA A 253 -2.46 5.06 -4.82
CA ALA A 253 -2.69 3.96 -5.75
C ALA A 253 -3.43 2.79 -5.07
N LYS A 254 -3.08 1.54 -5.40
CA LYS A 254 -3.63 0.29 -4.79
C LYS A 254 -5.15 0.33 -4.64
N ALA A 255 -5.66 0.61 -3.45
CA ALA A 255 -7.09 0.63 -3.15
C ALA A 255 -7.89 1.61 -4.01
N LEU A 256 -7.25 2.65 -4.58
CA LEU A 256 -7.92 3.65 -5.42
C LEU A 256 -8.66 3.03 -6.61
N GLY A 257 -8.12 1.96 -7.19
CA GLY A 257 -8.74 1.24 -8.31
C GLY A 257 -9.78 0.20 -7.92
N GLY A 258 -10.14 0.11 -6.62
CA GLY A 258 -11.16 -0.81 -6.09
C GLY A 258 -10.82 -2.29 -6.22
N GLY A 259 -9.53 -2.62 -6.44
CA GLY A 259 -9.09 -3.99 -6.71
C GLY A 259 -9.49 -4.52 -8.10
N ILE A 260 -10.03 -3.67 -8.98
CA ILE A 260 -10.52 -4.05 -10.31
C ILE A 260 -9.64 -3.44 -11.41
N MET A 261 -9.26 -2.17 -11.25
CA MET A 261 -8.47 -1.47 -12.26
C MET A 261 -7.14 -0.99 -11.69
N PRO A 262 -6.02 -1.16 -12.44
CA PRO A 262 -4.78 -0.48 -12.12
C PRO A 262 -4.98 1.03 -12.18
N LEU A 263 -4.72 1.74 -11.09
CA LEU A 263 -4.89 3.17 -10.97
C LEU A 263 -3.95 3.75 -9.93
N GLY A 264 -3.33 4.87 -10.26
CA GLY A 264 -2.56 5.71 -9.35
C GLY A 264 -2.79 7.18 -9.65
N SER A 265 -2.47 8.03 -8.70
CA SER A 265 -2.52 9.49 -8.86
C SER A 265 -1.37 10.15 -8.10
N VAL A 266 -0.80 11.16 -8.72
CA VAL A 266 -0.06 12.23 -8.04
C VAL A 266 -1.05 13.32 -7.72
N VAL A 267 -1.22 13.65 -6.45
CA VAL A 267 -2.05 14.80 -6.03
C VAL A 267 -1.13 15.89 -5.51
N GLY A 268 -1.31 17.12 -5.96
CA GLY A 268 -0.41 18.21 -5.61
C GLY A 268 -1.08 19.53 -5.36
N THR A 269 -0.41 20.39 -4.59
CA THR A 269 -0.79 21.78 -4.38
C THR A 269 -0.51 22.62 -5.63
N GLU A 270 -1.15 23.78 -5.76
CA GLU A 270 -0.89 24.72 -6.85
C GLU A 270 0.59 25.14 -6.92
N ALA A 271 1.21 25.39 -5.76
CA ALA A 271 2.62 25.76 -5.69
C ALA A 271 3.54 24.67 -6.23
N ALA A 272 3.29 23.40 -5.87
CA ALA A 272 4.04 22.26 -6.38
C ALA A 272 3.79 22.01 -7.87
N TRP A 273 2.59 22.33 -8.37
CA TRP A 273 2.17 22.06 -9.76
C TRP A 273 2.64 23.10 -10.79
N LYS A 274 3.17 24.25 -10.33
CA LYS A 274 3.55 25.39 -11.18
C LYS A 274 4.30 24.99 -12.46
N GLY A 275 5.32 24.14 -12.34
CA GLY A 275 6.11 23.69 -13.50
C GLY A 275 5.31 22.88 -14.53
N LEU A 276 4.30 22.12 -14.09
CA LEU A 276 3.40 21.40 -15.00
C LEU A 276 2.31 22.30 -15.59
N ILE A 277 1.91 23.37 -14.89
CA ILE A 277 0.99 24.37 -15.43
C ILE A 277 1.68 25.11 -16.59
N GLU A 278 2.94 25.48 -16.42
CA GLU A 278 3.73 26.18 -17.45
C GLU A 278 4.09 25.28 -18.64
N ALA A 279 4.32 23.96 -18.38
CA ALA A 279 4.75 22.99 -19.40
C ALA A 279 4.06 21.64 -19.21
N PRO A 280 2.77 21.49 -19.58
CA PRO A 280 1.93 20.34 -19.24
C PRO A 280 2.40 19.01 -19.84
N PHE A 281 3.18 19.02 -20.90
CA PHE A 281 3.68 17.80 -21.56
C PHE A 281 5.01 17.28 -21.01
N LEU A 282 5.60 17.90 -19.99
CA LEU A 282 6.80 17.39 -19.33
C LEU A 282 6.56 16.05 -18.60
N HIS A 283 5.30 15.77 -18.25
CA HIS A 283 4.92 14.49 -17.66
C HIS A 283 3.62 14.01 -18.29
N THR A 284 3.66 12.83 -18.91
CA THR A 284 2.52 12.24 -19.64
C THR A 284 2.44 10.74 -19.38
N SER A 285 1.26 10.19 -19.51
CA SER A 285 0.99 8.74 -19.45
C SER A 285 -0.06 8.38 -20.49
N THR A 286 0.18 7.32 -21.27
CA THR A 286 -0.78 6.88 -22.30
C THR A 286 -2.07 6.33 -21.69
N PHE A 287 -1.95 5.48 -20.67
CA PHE A 287 -3.10 4.81 -20.04
C PHE A 287 -3.61 5.50 -18.76
N GLY A 288 -2.76 6.29 -18.08
CA GLY A 288 -3.16 6.99 -16.84
C GLY A 288 -4.37 7.91 -17.07
N GLY A 289 -5.37 7.85 -16.22
CA GLY A 289 -6.64 8.59 -16.37
C GLY A 289 -7.60 8.00 -17.41
N GLY A 290 -7.43 6.72 -17.77
CA GLY A 290 -8.39 6.01 -18.62
C GLY A 290 -9.76 5.88 -17.94
N GLN A 291 -10.83 5.92 -18.74
CA GLN A 291 -12.21 6.03 -18.25
C GLN A 291 -12.60 4.90 -17.29
N MET A 292 -12.35 3.64 -17.65
CA MET A 292 -12.65 2.51 -16.77
C MET A 292 -11.94 2.61 -15.41
N ALA A 293 -10.66 2.99 -15.42
CA ALA A 293 -9.89 3.10 -14.19
C ALA A 293 -10.39 4.26 -13.30
N CYS A 294 -10.69 5.42 -13.90
CA CYS A 294 -11.25 6.54 -13.16
C CYS A 294 -12.66 6.27 -12.65
N ALA A 295 -13.52 5.61 -13.43
CA ALA A 295 -14.85 5.19 -12.99
C ALA A 295 -14.79 4.19 -11.83
N ALA A 296 -13.84 3.24 -11.87
CA ALA A 296 -13.55 2.37 -10.73
C ALA A 296 -13.15 3.18 -9.49
N GLY A 297 -12.27 4.18 -9.65
CA GLY A 297 -11.85 5.06 -8.57
C GLY A 297 -13.01 5.84 -7.95
N VAL A 298 -13.85 6.48 -8.77
CA VAL A 298 -15.05 7.19 -8.29
C VAL A 298 -15.96 6.26 -7.50
N ALA A 299 -16.30 5.10 -8.07
CA ALA A 299 -17.16 4.13 -7.41
C ALA A 299 -16.54 3.60 -6.10
N THR A 300 -15.23 3.40 -6.06
CA THR A 300 -14.51 2.97 -4.84
C THR A 300 -14.64 4.00 -3.72
N LEU A 301 -14.41 5.28 -4.02
CA LEU A 301 -14.54 6.34 -3.01
C LEU A 301 -15.98 6.48 -2.52
N GLN A 302 -16.98 6.35 -3.43
CA GLN A 302 -18.40 6.35 -3.06
C GLN A 302 -18.75 5.17 -2.14
N VAL A 303 -18.28 3.96 -2.41
CA VAL A 303 -18.49 2.78 -1.56
C VAL A 303 -17.92 3.02 -0.15
N ILE A 304 -16.71 3.57 -0.05
CA ILE A 304 -16.07 3.86 1.24
C ILE A 304 -16.92 4.81 2.07
N GLU A 305 -17.52 5.84 1.46
CA GLU A 305 -18.41 6.79 2.15
C GLU A 305 -19.74 6.14 2.53
N GLU A 306 -20.44 5.54 1.57
CA GLU A 306 -21.79 5.00 1.76
C GLU A 306 -21.84 3.85 2.77
N GLU A 307 -20.79 3.03 2.82
CA GLU A 307 -20.67 1.91 3.75
C GLU A 307 -19.92 2.25 5.04
N ASN A 308 -19.56 3.52 5.25
CA ASN A 308 -18.82 4.02 6.42
C ASN A 308 -17.52 3.22 6.68
N LEU A 309 -16.77 2.89 5.61
CA LEU A 309 -15.63 1.99 5.72
C LEU A 309 -14.45 2.61 6.50
N LEU A 310 -14.35 3.93 6.60
CA LEU A 310 -13.34 4.59 7.46
C LEU A 310 -13.56 4.22 8.93
N GLN A 311 -14.79 4.39 9.43
CA GLN A 311 -15.15 4.03 10.79
C GLN A 311 -15.03 2.53 11.03
N ARG A 312 -15.51 1.71 10.09
CA ARG A 312 -15.36 0.23 10.17
C ARG A 312 -13.89 -0.19 10.23
N SER A 313 -13.01 0.41 9.41
CA SER A 313 -11.57 0.16 9.45
C SER A 313 -10.98 0.48 10.83
N ALA A 314 -11.32 1.63 11.40
CA ALA A 314 -10.86 2.02 12.73
C ALA A 314 -11.35 1.06 13.82
N GLU A 315 -12.66 0.78 13.87
CA GLU A 315 -13.28 -0.04 14.92
C GLU A 315 -12.91 -1.52 14.82
N THR A 316 -13.06 -2.11 13.61
CA THR A 316 -12.76 -3.53 13.38
C THR A 316 -11.24 -3.75 13.45
N GLY A 317 -10.42 -2.82 12.96
CA GLY A 317 -8.97 -2.89 13.08
C GLY A 317 -8.51 -2.85 14.53
N ALA A 318 -9.06 -1.97 15.35
CA ALA A 318 -8.77 -1.93 16.79
C ALA A 318 -9.22 -3.20 17.51
N TYR A 319 -10.36 -3.78 17.13
CA TYR A 319 -10.84 -5.06 17.65
C TYR A 319 -9.89 -6.20 17.28
N PHE A 320 -9.52 -6.31 16.00
CA PHE A 320 -8.60 -7.34 15.50
C PHE A 320 -7.24 -7.25 16.17
N LYS A 321 -6.67 -6.04 16.23
CA LYS A 321 -5.39 -5.79 16.89
C LYS A 321 -5.40 -6.23 18.35
N ARG A 322 -6.44 -5.89 19.12
CA ARG A 322 -6.57 -6.35 20.52
C ARG A 322 -6.60 -7.87 20.63
N GLY A 323 -7.32 -8.57 19.75
CA GLY A 323 -7.32 -10.04 19.73
C GLY A 323 -5.93 -10.62 19.48
N ILE A 324 -5.15 -10.02 18.57
CA ILE A 324 -3.76 -10.45 18.32
C ILE A 324 -2.85 -10.11 19.51
N GLU A 325 -3.05 -8.96 20.19
CA GLU A 325 -2.33 -8.60 21.41
C GLU A 325 -2.61 -9.55 22.58
N GLU A 326 -3.83 -10.13 22.64
CA GLU A 326 -4.16 -11.18 23.60
C GLU A 326 -3.38 -12.47 23.31
N ILE A 327 -3.33 -12.88 22.05
CA ILE A 327 -2.52 -14.03 21.62
C ILE A 327 -1.03 -13.77 21.90
N ALA A 328 -0.53 -12.56 21.67
CA ALA A 328 0.87 -12.21 21.97
C ALA A 328 1.20 -12.34 23.46
N ARG A 329 0.27 -12.01 24.35
CA ARG A 329 0.44 -12.21 25.82
C ARG A 329 0.45 -13.68 26.22
N GLU A 330 -0.28 -14.53 25.49
CA GLU A 330 -0.27 -15.99 25.73
C GLU A 330 1.04 -16.63 25.20
N PHE A 331 1.62 -16.10 24.12
CA PHE A 331 2.79 -16.66 23.45
C PHE A 331 3.93 -15.63 23.24
N PRO A 332 4.48 -15.03 24.32
CA PRO A 332 5.51 -13.98 24.20
C PRO A 332 6.82 -14.51 23.63
N GLN A 333 7.06 -15.81 23.61
CA GLN A 333 8.21 -16.45 22.99
C GLN A 333 8.11 -16.51 21.46
N VAL A 334 6.92 -16.27 20.88
CA VAL A 334 6.68 -16.27 19.43
C VAL A 334 6.46 -14.84 18.92
N ILE A 335 5.58 -14.09 19.58
CA ILE A 335 5.20 -12.75 19.17
C ILE A 335 5.89 -11.74 20.08
N LYS A 336 6.71 -10.89 19.48
CA LYS A 336 7.45 -9.82 20.14
C LYS A 336 6.61 -8.56 20.35
N GLU A 337 5.88 -8.16 19.30
CA GLU A 337 5.12 -6.91 19.27
C GLU A 337 3.96 -7.00 18.28
N VAL A 338 2.87 -6.30 18.57
CA VAL A 338 1.74 -6.08 17.66
C VAL A 338 1.54 -4.58 17.49
N ARG A 339 1.55 -4.09 16.26
CA ARG A 339 1.41 -2.68 15.94
C ARG A 339 0.52 -2.46 14.72
N GLY A 340 0.06 -1.25 14.46
CA GLY A 340 -0.77 -0.94 13.32
C GLY A 340 -1.82 0.12 13.61
N ARG A 341 -2.45 0.63 12.54
CA ARG A 341 -3.58 1.56 12.56
C ARG A 341 -4.69 1.07 11.62
N GLY A 342 -5.94 1.12 12.05
CA GLY A 342 -7.07 0.60 11.29
C GLY A 342 -6.86 -0.88 10.90
N MET A 343 -7.17 -1.24 9.68
CA MET A 343 -7.00 -2.58 9.11
C MET A 343 -5.61 -2.78 8.46
N MET A 344 -4.59 -2.12 8.98
CA MET A 344 -3.18 -2.29 8.63
C MET A 344 -2.43 -2.71 9.89
N ILE A 345 -2.30 -4.02 10.11
CA ILE A 345 -1.77 -4.61 11.35
C ILE A 345 -0.50 -5.41 11.03
N GLY A 346 0.53 -5.24 11.84
CA GLY A 346 1.77 -5.99 11.81
C GLY A 346 2.00 -6.75 13.11
N MET A 347 2.35 -8.02 12.98
CA MET A 347 2.74 -8.89 14.09
C MET A 347 4.23 -9.24 13.92
N ASP A 348 5.09 -8.68 14.77
CA ASP A 348 6.54 -8.89 14.76
C ASP A 348 6.88 -10.15 15.55
N LEU A 349 7.51 -11.12 14.88
CA LEU A 349 7.88 -12.39 15.46
C LEU A 349 9.30 -12.35 16.04
N VAL A 350 9.55 -13.16 17.07
CA VAL A 350 10.86 -13.24 17.72
C VAL A 350 11.90 -13.83 16.77
N LYS A 351 11.55 -14.89 16.02
CA LYS A 351 12.43 -15.56 15.06
C LYS A 351 11.94 -15.40 13.62
N GLU A 352 12.86 -15.24 12.68
CA GLU A 352 12.54 -15.10 11.25
C GLU A 352 11.90 -16.36 10.67
N GLY A 353 12.39 -17.55 11.02
CA GLY A 353 11.84 -18.83 10.58
C GLY A 353 10.38 -19.06 10.98
N ALA A 354 9.94 -18.46 12.09
CA ALA A 354 8.56 -18.58 12.57
C ALA A 354 7.53 -18.00 11.58
N GLY A 355 7.90 -16.99 10.80
CA GLY A 355 7.00 -16.37 9.80
C GLY A 355 6.57 -17.33 8.71
N GLY A 356 7.51 -18.08 8.14
CA GLY A 356 7.24 -19.07 7.11
C GLY A 356 6.35 -20.21 7.61
N MET A 357 6.66 -20.74 8.80
CA MET A 357 5.85 -21.80 9.43
C MET A 357 4.44 -21.30 9.73
N LEU A 358 4.30 -20.11 10.30
CA LEU A 358 2.99 -19.52 10.59
C LEU A 358 2.14 -19.37 9.32
N MET A 359 2.72 -18.84 8.24
CA MET A 359 2.00 -18.72 6.96
C MET A 359 1.51 -20.07 6.45
N ALA A 360 2.35 -21.11 6.49
CA ALA A 360 1.96 -22.46 6.08
C ALA A 360 0.80 -23.00 6.93
N LEU A 361 0.87 -22.85 8.25
CA LEU A 361 -0.20 -23.29 9.17
C LEU A 361 -1.51 -22.51 9.01
N MET A 362 -1.43 -21.23 8.67
CA MET A 362 -2.62 -20.41 8.41
C MET A 362 -3.26 -20.81 7.08
N ILE A 363 -2.46 -21.00 6.03
CA ILE A 363 -2.99 -21.41 4.72
C ILE A 363 -3.61 -22.81 4.75
N ASP A 364 -3.06 -23.74 5.53
CA ASP A 364 -3.65 -25.08 5.76
C ASP A 364 -5.03 -24.99 6.44
N GLN A 365 -5.29 -23.92 7.17
CA GLN A 365 -6.59 -23.60 7.77
C GLN A 365 -7.36 -22.53 6.96
N HIS A 366 -7.06 -22.39 5.68
CA HIS A 366 -7.74 -21.53 4.72
C HIS A 366 -7.72 -20.01 5.04
N VAL A 367 -6.67 -19.52 5.68
CA VAL A 367 -6.46 -18.10 5.94
C VAL A 367 -5.16 -17.62 5.29
N ILE A 368 -5.24 -16.64 4.41
CA ILE A 368 -4.09 -16.08 3.67
C ILE A 368 -3.53 -14.90 4.45
N VAL A 369 -2.26 -14.98 4.83
CA VAL A 369 -1.45 -13.89 5.37
C VAL A 369 -0.08 -13.85 4.69
N ALA A 370 0.69 -12.78 4.82
CA ALA A 370 2.05 -12.71 4.30
C ALA A 370 2.98 -11.90 5.20
N TYR A 371 4.28 -12.17 5.11
CA TYR A 371 5.29 -11.31 5.72
C TYR A 371 5.50 -10.03 4.91
N THR A 372 6.12 -9.01 5.53
CA THR A 372 6.50 -7.78 4.85
C THR A 372 7.86 -7.94 4.14
N LEU A 373 7.99 -7.37 2.93
CA LEU A 373 9.18 -7.57 2.07
C LEU A 373 10.49 -7.12 2.71
N ASN A 374 10.46 -6.01 3.45
CA ASN A 374 11.66 -5.43 4.04
C ASN A 374 11.97 -5.99 5.43
N ASN A 375 11.00 -6.65 6.07
CA ASN A 375 11.17 -7.29 7.37
C ASN A 375 10.39 -8.60 7.44
N PRO A 376 10.97 -9.73 7.03
CA PRO A 376 10.27 -11.03 6.95
C PRO A 376 9.85 -11.61 8.33
N LYS A 377 10.30 -11.01 9.44
CA LYS A 377 9.78 -11.35 10.77
C LYS A 377 8.39 -10.77 11.06
N VAL A 378 7.93 -9.82 10.25
CA VAL A 378 6.62 -9.20 10.47
C VAL A 378 5.60 -9.83 9.54
N ILE A 379 4.61 -10.48 10.12
CA ILE A 379 3.41 -10.90 9.39
C ILE A 379 2.45 -9.72 9.33
N ARG A 380 2.04 -9.37 8.12
CA ARG A 380 1.01 -8.34 7.89
C ARG A 380 -0.37 -8.96 7.84
N ILE A 381 -1.34 -8.23 8.34
CA ILE A 381 -2.76 -8.53 8.29
C ILE A 381 -3.45 -7.27 7.77
N GLU A 382 -3.88 -7.32 6.51
CA GLU A 382 -4.46 -6.19 5.75
C GLU A 382 -5.73 -6.61 5.00
N PRO A 383 -6.74 -7.19 5.67
CA PRO A 383 -7.94 -7.68 5.01
C PRO A 383 -8.75 -6.55 4.38
N PRO A 384 -9.75 -6.85 3.54
CA PRO A 384 -10.75 -5.89 3.11
C PRO A 384 -11.42 -5.17 4.29
N LEU A 385 -11.67 -3.85 4.14
CA LEU A 385 -12.32 -3.04 5.19
C LEU A 385 -13.77 -3.48 5.45
N THR A 386 -14.34 -4.22 4.51
CA THR A 386 -15.69 -4.80 4.58
C THR A 386 -15.76 -6.06 5.42
N MET A 387 -14.62 -6.61 5.90
CA MET A 387 -14.59 -7.84 6.70
C MET A 387 -15.39 -7.68 8.01
N PRO A 388 -16.38 -8.55 8.30
CA PRO A 388 -17.18 -8.46 9.52
C PRO A 388 -16.44 -9.07 10.73
N LYS A 389 -16.83 -8.64 11.93
CA LYS A 389 -16.22 -9.09 13.19
C LYS A 389 -16.27 -10.61 13.39
N GLN A 390 -17.33 -11.28 12.95
CA GLN A 390 -17.45 -12.74 13.05
C GLN A 390 -16.35 -13.49 12.26
N VAL A 391 -15.95 -12.92 11.10
CA VAL A 391 -14.82 -13.47 10.32
C VAL A 391 -13.50 -13.18 11.02
N VAL A 392 -13.36 -12.00 11.62
CA VAL A 392 -12.18 -11.66 12.45
C VAL A 392 -12.05 -12.63 13.62
N ASP A 393 -13.15 -12.98 14.31
CA ASP A 393 -13.14 -13.96 15.41
C ASP A 393 -12.62 -15.33 14.94
N HIS A 394 -13.10 -15.80 13.80
CA HIS A 394 -12.60 -17.06 13.22
C HIS A 394 -11.10 -16.97 12.86
N VAL A 395 -10.66 -15.86 12.25
CA VAL A 395 -9.23 -15.66 11.93
C VAL A 395 -8.37 -15.64 13.20
N LEU A 396 -8.86 -15.05 14.30
CA LEU A 396 -8.17 -15.03 15.59
C LEU A 396 -8.07 -16.45 16.20
N GLU A 397 -9.09 -17.28 16.06
CA GLU A 397 -9.05 -18.70 16.48
C GLU A 397 -8.01 -19.49 15.70
N VAL A 398 -8.01 -19.35 14.35
CA VAL A 398 -7.01 -19.97 13.47
C VAL A 398 -5.61 -19.48 13.82
N LEU A 399 -5.41 -18.17 14.01
CA LEU A 399 -4.13 -17.60 14.38
C LEU A 399 -3.64 -18.14 15.73
N ARG A 400 -4.50 -18.19 16.76
CA ARG A 400 -4.13 -18.73 18.09
C ARG A 400 -3.70 -20.19 17.99
N SER A 401 -4.43 -21.03 17.24
CA SER A 401 -4.08 -22.44 17.05
C SER A 401 -2.76 -22.61 16.30
N SER A 402 -2.50 -21.78 15.28
CA SER A 402 -1.26 -21.78 14.51
C SER A 402 -0.06 -21.32 15.34
N ILE A 403 -0.22 -20.23 16.10
CA ILE A 403 0.83 -19.70 17.00
C ILE A 403 1.19 -20.72 18.09
N LYS A 404 0.21 -21.46 18.61
CA LYS A 404 0.48 -22.55 19.58
C LYS A 404 1.36 -23.65 18.98
N GLN A 405 1.18 -23.99 17.70
CA GLN A 405 2.04 -24.97 17.00
C GLN A 405 3.43 -24.39 16.74
N VAL A 406 3.53 -23.13 16.32
CA VAL A 406 4.82 -22.43 16.18
C VAL A 406 5.56 -22.40 17.51
N ALA A 407 4.86 -22.12 18.62
CA ALA A 407 5.45 -22.09 19.97
C ALA A 407 6.05 -23.43 20.38
N ALA A 408 5.41 -24.55 20.00
CA ALA A 408 5.92 -25.89 20.26
C ALA A 408 7.19 -26.25 19.48
N ALA A 409 7.41 -25.60 18.34
CA ALA A 409 8.58 -25.81 17.46
C ALA A 409 9.58 -24.64 17.52
N ILE A 410 9.38 -23.65 18.39
CA ILE A 410 10.13 -22.38 18.34
C ILE A 410 11.63 -22.56 18.50
N ASP A 411 12.08 -23.54 19.27
CA ASP A 411 13.51 -23.79 19.51
C ASP A 411 14.21 -24.38 18.27
N ASP A 412 13.46 -25.04 17.40
CA ASP A 412 13.96 -25.68 16.17
C ASP A 412 13.97 -24.72 14.96
N LEU A 413 13.36 -23.54 15.08
CA LEU A 413 13.29 -22.48 14.07
C LEU A 413 14.38 -21.43 14.28
#